data_a4b9f22a65e803ce6cfcb1a7d4a71b95
#
_entry.id   a4b9f22a65e803ce6cfcb1a7d4a71b95
#
_cell.length_a   1.000
_cell.length_b   1.000
_cell.length_c   1.000
_cell.angle_alpha   90.00
_cell.angle_beta   90.00
_cell.angle_gamma   90.00
#
_symmetry.space_group_name_H-M   'P 1'
#
loop_
_entity.id
_entity.type
_entity.pdbx_description
1 polymer ?
#
loop_
_entity_poly.entity_id
_entity_poly.type
_entity_poly.pdbx_seq_one_letter_code
_entity_poly.pdbx_strand_id
1 'polypeptide(L)'
;MKEFKCELHIVGGALTGLLTAYCASQLNYKIIISEKKKIISNQKKAISDKRTTAIAEGSKVFLESQGLWQYIKEFAEPIHNIKVIDKTAKSKLFFSNPKENSNLGYIVKNSKLIEVLIRLLKKKKNISIIEGAGISSINSNNSKILSFSKNEKISSDMIIAADGKNSAVRKILGTNVFKKHYREKALVINFYHEKPHKNIAYEFFFKTGPLAILPMQKNKNNFQSALIWSNNPQSVDMIASTELQKKYVTEILNEKIQQYLGRITNINSIQTFPLSAHINEKFYHDRAVYIGDAAHSIHPIAGQGWNLGLRDIKSLMNMLKRSKNTKTQIGSIKFCKAYNDLCFYDAYRLFEITDKLDWIFKNDQHYLKFVKKLGFNIIEKNKTLKNQIVNFAMGI
;
A
#
# COMPACT_ATOMS: atom_id res chain seq x y z
N MET A 1 -19.96 -21.89 -21.24
CA MET A 1 -18.93 -21.22 -20.42
C MET A 1 -17.67 -21.10 -21.28
N LYS A 2 -17.09 -19.90 -21.38
CA LYS A 2 -15.85 -19.68 -22.14
C LYS A 2 -14.65 -20.25 -21.38
N GLU A 3 -13.81 -21.01 -22.05
CA GLU A 3 -12.61 -21.61 -21.45
C GLU A 3 -11.35 -20.86 -21.87
N PHE A 4 -10.49 -20.61 -20.89
CA PHE A 4 -9.21 -19.93 -21.07
C PHE A 4 -8.09 -20.73 -20.43
N LYS A 5 -6.87 -20.64 -20.99
CA LYS A 5 -5.68 -21.31 -20.46
C LYS A 5 -4.54 -20.31 -20.32
N CYS A 6 -3.85 -20.31 -19.19
CA CYS A 6 -2.67 -19.50 -18.92
C CYS A 6 -1.71 -20.22 -17.98
N GLU A 7 -0.53 -19.64 -17.76
CA GLU A 7 0.40 -20.09 -16.73
C GLU A 7 0.07 -19.43 -15.39
N LEU A 8 -0.19 -18.12 -15.40
CA LEU A 8 -0.50 -17.34 -14.21
C LEU A 8 -1.88 -16.70 -14.34
N HIS A 9 -2.75 -17.01 -13.39
CA HIS A 9 -4.04 -16.33 -13.25
C HIS A 9 -3.96 -15.34 -12.09
N ILE A 10 -3.96 -14.04 -12.38
CA ILE A 10 -3.93 -12.96 -11.38
C ILE A 10 -5.37 -12.52 -11.10
N VAL A 11 -5.82 -12.70 -9.87
CA VAL A 11 -7.15 -12.30 -9.43
C VAL A 11 -7.06 -10.95 -8.73
N GLY A 12 -7.66 -9.93 -9.35
CA GLY A 12 -7.64 -8.54 -8.90
C GLY A 12 -6.90 -7.62 -9.87
N GLY A 13 -7.61 -6.65 -10.42
CA GLY A 13 -7.12 -5.66 -11.39
C GLY A 13 -6.82 -4.28 -10.79
N ALA A 14 -6.58 -4.20 -9.46
CA ALA A 14 -6.12 -3.00 -8.79
C ALA A 14 -4.58 -2.90 -8.85
N LEU A 15 -4.01 -1.91 -8.15
CA LEU A 15 -2.60 -1.54 -8.25
C LEU A 15 -1.64 -2.72 -8.07
N THR A 16 -1.85 -3.58 -7.05
CA THR A 16 -1.00 -4.76 -6.78
C THR A 16 -1.08 -5.78 -7.91
N GLY A 17 -2.29 -6.13 -8.35
CA GLY A 17 -2.46 -7.12 -9.43
C GLY A 17 -1.94 -6.64 -10.78
N LEU A 18 -2.19 -5.37 -11.15
CA LEU A 18 -1.66 -4.78 -12.39
C LEU A 18 -0.14 -4.75 -12.39
N LEU A 19 0.48 -4.38 -11.27
CA LEU A 19 1.95 -4.37 -11.14
C LEU A 19 2.53 -5.78 -11.22
N THR A 20 1.90 -6.74 -10.55
CA THR A 20 2.31 -8.16 -10.62
C THR A 20 2.25 -8.67 -12.05
N ALA A 21 1.16 -8.38 -12.76
CA ALA A 21 1.01 -8.75 -14.17
C ALA A 21 2.09 -8.12 -15.06
N TYR A 22 2.38 -6.83 -14.84
CA TYR A 22 3.43 -6.13 -15.58
C TYR A 22 4.80 -6.80 -15.36
N CYS A 23 5.21 -7.04 -14.11
CA CYS A 23 6.48 -7.67 -13.79
C CYS A 23 6.56 -9.11 -14.34
N ALA A 24 5.53 -9.93 -14.13
CA ALA A 24 5.49 -11.31 -14.60
C ALA A 24 5.48 -11.40 -16.14
N SER A 25 4.88 -10.44 -16.82
CA SER A 25 4.87 -10.40 -18.29
C SER A 25 6.27 -10.25 -18.90
N GLN A 26 7.19 -9.60 -18.20
CA GLN A 26 8.57 -9.45 -18.64
C GLN A 26 9.36 -10.76 -18.56
N LEU A 27 8.87 -11.71 -17.78
CA LEU A 27 9.39 -13.07 -17.72
C LEU A 27 8.72 -14.00 -18.76
N ASN A 28 7.96 -13.45 -19.72
CA ASN A 28 7.28 -14.19 -20.79
C ASN A 28 6.29 -15.26 -20.29
N TYR A 29 5.65 -15.07 -19.14
CA TYR A 29 4.51 -15.90 -18.72
C TYR A 29 3.25 -15.48 -19.47
N LYS A 30 2.41 -16.47 -19.83
CA LYS A 30 1.05 -16.23 -20.30
C LYS A 30 0.15 -15.94 -19.12
N ILE A 31 -0.43 -14.74 -19.08
CA ILE A 31 -1.12 -14.19 -17.92
C ILE A 31 -2.58 -13.89 -18.26
N ILE A 32 -3.48 -14.24 -17.34
CA ILE A 32 -4.85 -13.72 -17.35
C ILE A 32 -5.05 -12.91 -16.07
N ILE A 33 -5.54 -11.69 -16.22
CA ILE A 33 -6.01 -10.86 -15.10
C ILE A 33 -7.53 -10.94 -15.08
N SER A 34 -8.13 -11.31 -13.95
CA SER A 34 -9.57 -11.19 -13.75
C SER A 34 -9.89 -10.13 -12.70
N GLU A 35 -10.84 -9.24 -13.02
CA GLU A 35 -11.27 -8.16 -12.14
C GLU A 35 -12.80 -8.09 -12.07
N LYS A 36 -13.34 -8.06 -10.87
CA LYS A 36 -14.79 -8.01 -10.63
C LYS A 36 -15.44 -6.72 -11.15
N LYS A 37 -14.70 -5.62 -11.14
CA LYS A 37 -15.18 -4.29 -11.58
C LYS A 37 -14.61 -3.95 -12.96
N LYS A 38 -15.34 -3.19 -13.75
CA LYS A 38 -14.83 -2.62 -15.00
C LYS A 38 -13.96 -1.41 -14.70
N ILE A 39 -12.70 -1.63 -14.29
CA ILE A 39 -11.74 -0.58 -13.93
C ILE A 39 -10.80 -0.28 -15.09
N ILE A 40 -10.35 -1.32 -15.77
CA ILE A 40 -9.34 -1.26 -16.84
C ILE A 40 -9.97 -0.74 -18.14
N SER A 41 -11.20 -1.18 -18.44
CA SER A 41 -11.98 -0.69 -19.58
C SER A 41 -12.60 0.69 -19.32
N ASN A 42 -12.91 1.02 -18.07
CA ASN A 42 -13.49 2.30 -17.68
C ASN A 42 -12.49 3.15 -16.87
N GLN A 43 -11.60 3.84 -17.57
CA GLN A 43 -10.58 4.70 -16.98
C GLN A 43 -11.12 5.79 -16.04
N LYS A 44 -12.38 6.28 -16.25
CA LYS A 44 -13.00 7.24 -15.33
C LYS A 44 -13.11 6.69 -13.90
N LYS A 45 -13.32 5.37 -13.72
CA LYS A 45 -13.33 4.73 -12.39
C LYS A 45 -11.93 4.61 -11.78
N ALA A 46 -10.90 4.36 -12.58
CA ALA A 46 -9.52 4.33 -12.12
C ALA A 46 -9.06 5.72 -11.62
N ILE A 47 -9.49 6.79 -12.29
CA ILE A 47 -9.20 8.19 -11.94
C ILE A 47 -9.95 8.64 -10.67
N SER A 48 -10.98 7.93 -10.24
CA SER A 48 -11.74 8.26 -9.03
C SER A 48 -10.99 8.00 -7.72
N ASP A 49 -9.91 7.20 -7.72
CA ASP A 49 -9.06 7.01 -6.55
C ASP A 49 -8.23 8.26 -6.28
N LYS A 50 -8.59 9.00 -5.24
CA LYS A 50 -7.91 10.24 -4.83
C LYS A 50 -6.78 10.00 -3.83
N ARG A 51 -6.54 8.74 -3.44
CA ARG A 51 -5.46 8.39 -2.51
C ARG A 51 -4.10 8.56 -3.17
N THR A 52 -3.12 8.72 -2.31
CA THR A 52 -1.70 8.70 -2.66
C THR A 52 -1.02 7.50 -2.03
N THR A 53 0.07 7.09 -2.63
CA THR A 53 0.92 6.01 -2.12
C THR A 53 2.32 6.57 -1.87
N ALA A 54 2.88 6.23 -0.70
CA ALA A 54 4.29 6.44 -0.40
C ALA A 54 5.09 5.26 -0.97
N ILE A 55 6.04 5.55 -1.84
CA ILE A 55 6.99 4.60 -2.41
C ILE A 55 8.31 4.79 -1.68
N ALA A 56 8.70 3.84 -0.82
CA ALA A 56 9.98 3.86 -0.12
C ALA A 56 11.15 3.67 -1.10
N GLU A 57 12.36 4.11 -0.74
CA GLU A 57 13.51 4.05 -1.66
C GLU A 57 13.81 2.61 -2.14
N GLY A 58 13.75 1.60 -1.26
CA GLY A 58 13.93 0.20 -1.66
C GLY A 58 12.86 -0.29 -2.65
N SER A 59 11.62 0.19 -2.50
CA SER A 59 10.54 -0.07 -3.45
C SER A 59 10.78 0.61 -4.79
N LYS A 60 11.29 1.85 -4.78
CA LYS A 60 11.67 2.59 -6.01
C LYS A 60 12.77 1.85 -6.77
N VAL A 61 13.80 1.35 -6.09
CA VAL A 61 14.87 0.54 -6.70
C VAL A 61 14.30 -0.71 -7.38
N PHE A 62 13.33 -1.38 -6.75
CA PHE A 62 12.64 -2.49 -7.39
C PHE A 62 11.89 -2.06 -8.65
N LEU A 63 11.12 -0.97 -8.61
CA LEU A 63 10.40 -0.45 -9.77
C LEU A 63 11.34 -0.03 -10.90
N GLU A 64 12.55 0.49 -10.58
CA GLU A 64 13.60 0.77 -11.56
C GLU A 64 14.09 -0.51 -12.22
N SER A 65 14.39 -1.55 -11.45
CA SER A 65 14.83 -2.83 -11.99
C SER A 65 13.82 -3.49 -12.92
N GLN A 66 12.53 -3.13 -12.76
CA GLN A 66 11.44 -3.57 -13.64
C GLN A 66 11.20 -2.60 -14.83
N GLY A 67 12.03 -1.57 -15.00
CA GLY A 67 11.87 -0.57 -16.05
C GLY A 67 10.60 0.28 -15.93
N LEU A 68 9.94 0.26 -14.75
CA LEU A 68 8.68 0.98 -14.54
C LEU A 68 8.90 2.41 -14.04
N TRP A 69 9.96 2.66 -13.27
CA TRP A 69 10.19 3.94 -12.62
C TRP A 69 10.28 5.11 -13.62
N GLN A 70 10.88 4.91 -14.80
CA GLN A 70 10.97 5.92 -15.85
C GLN A 70 9.61 6.52 -16.27
N TYR A 71 8.51 5.74 -16.14
CA TYR A 71 7.15 6.18 -16.45
C TYR A 71 6.41 6.80 -15.27
N ILE A 72 6.99 6.72 -14.07
CA ILE A 72 6.38 7.18 -12.80
C ILE A 72 7.09 8.43 -12.28
N LYS A 73 8.41 8.55 -12.48
CA LYS A 73 9.26 9.59 -11.88
C LYS A 73 8.73 11.02 -12.08
N GLU A 74 8.13 11.30 -13.22
CA GLU A 74 7.56 12.61 -13.51
C GLU A 74 6.34 12.99 -12.65
N PHE A 75 5.68 11.99 -12.01
CA PHE A 75 4.52 12.16 -11.12
C PHE A 75 4.87 11.96 -9.65
N ALA A 76 6.13 11.71 -9.35
CA ALA A 76 6.61 11.35 -8.03
C ALA A 76 7.18 12.59 -7.32
N GLU A 77 6.60 12.94 -6.17
CA GLU A 77 7.13 13.99 -5.31
C GLU A 77 8.08 13.38 -4.30
N PRO A 78 9.37 13.81 -4.23
CA PRO A 78 10.33 13.22 -3.30
C PRO A 78 10.01 13.55 -1.85
N ILE A 79 10.39 12.65 -0.95
CA ILE A 79 10.43 12.85 0.50
C ILE A 79 11.90 12.93 0.90
N HIS A 80 12.38 14.13 1.20
CA HIS A 80 13.76 14.31 1.67
C HIS A 80 13.87 14.00 3.16
N ASN A 81 12.87 14.44 3.92
CA ASN A 81 12.88 14.34 5.38
C ASN A 81 11.51 13.90 5.92
N ILE A 82 11.52 13.23 7.07
CA ILE A 82 10.32 12.94 7.85
C ILE A 82 10.47 13.55 9.24
N LYS A 83 9.47 14.32 9.66
CA LYS A 83 9.37 14.88 11.01
C LYS A 83 8.26 14.18 11.76
N VAL A 84 8.63 13.46 12.80
CA VAL A 84 7.69 12.82 13.73
C VAL A 84 7.52 13.71 14.96
N ILE A 85 6.29 14.05 15.31
CA ILE A 85 5.97 15.01 16.38
C ILE A 85 4.92 14.39 17.29
N ASP A 86 5.32 13.99 18.48
CA ASP A 86 4.39 13.58 19.54
C ASP A 86 3.89 14.81 20.30
N LYS A 87 2.61 15.14 20.05
CA LYS A 87 1.95 16.28 20.72
C LYS A 87 1.58 15.97 22.18
N THR A 88 1.53 14.69 22.57
CA THR A 88 1.19 14.24 23.93
C THR A 88 2.42 14.28 24.85
N ALA A 89 3.57 13.79 24.38
CA ALA A 89 4.84 13.79 25.12
C ALA A 89 5.73 15.02 24.82
N LYS A 90 5.28 15.94 23.93
CA LYS A 90 6.04 17.11 23.46
C LYS A 90 7.43 16.75 22.94
N SER A 91 7.54 15.63 22.21
CA SER A 91 8.79 15.10 21.67
C SER A 91 8.82 15.16 20.15
N LYS A 92 10.01 15.25 19.57
CA LYS A 92 10.22 15.35 18.13
C LYS A 92 11.34 14.42 17.69
N LEU A 93 11.20 13.78 16.51
CA LEU A 93 12.26 13.06 15.81
C LEU A 93 12.38 13.60 14.39
N PHE A 94 13.58 13.63 13.90
CA PHE A 94 13.87 14.07 12.54
C PHE A 94 14.62 12.96 11.81
N PHE A 95 14.07 12.46 10.70
CA PHE A 95 14.68 11.44 9.87
C PHE A 95 15.07 12.02 8.52
N SER A 96 16.28 11.72 8.09
CA SER A 96 16.82 11.96 6.75
C SER A 96 17.45 10.68 6.22
N ASN A 97 17.68 10.59 4.92
CA ASN A 97 18.40 9.44 4.38
C ASN A 97 19.85 9.50 4.87
N PRO A 98 20.41 8.39 5.40
CA PRO A 98 21.82 8.33 5.80
C PRO A 98 22.78 8.58 4.63
N LYS A 99 22.37 8.26 3.42
CA LYS A 99 23.11 8.53 2.19
C LYS A 99 22.79 9.95 1.73
N GLU A 100 23.82 10.78 1.66
CA GLU A 100 23.68 12.18 1.21
C GLU A 100 23.01 12.27 -0.17
N ASN A 101 22.23 13.33 -0.36
CA ASN A 101 21.49 13.60 -1.60
C ASN A 101 20.52 12.49 -2.06
N SER A 102 20.16 11.58 -1.15
CA SER A 102 19.20 10.53 -1.42
C SER A 102 17.86 10.81 -0.73
N ASN A 103 16.76 10.34 -1.34
CA ASN A 103 15.43 10.51 -0.79
C ASN A 103 15.09 9.36 0.16
N LEU A 104 14.17 9.58 1.09
CA LEU A 104 13.57 8.53 1.91
C LEU A 104 12.53 7.73 1.11
N GLY A 105 11.95 8.37 0.12
CA GLY A 105 10.93 7.81 -0.75
C GLY A 105 10.23 8.90 -1.58
N TYR A 106 9.06 8.57 -2.09
CA TYR A 106 8.30 9.43 -3.01
C TYR A 106 6.81 9.28 -2.77
N ILE A 107 6.04 10.33 -3.01
CA ILE A 107 4.58 10.31 -3.01
C ILE A 107 4.06 10.34 -4.44
N VAL A 108 3.18 9.39 -4.77
CA VAL A 108 2.55 9.29 -6.09
C VAL A 108 1.03 9.13 -5.94
N LYS A 109 0.24 9.74 -6.81
CA LYS A 109 -1.21 9.52 -6.88
C LYS A 109 -1.50 8.11 -7.41
N ASN A 110 -2.33 7.34 -6.72
CA ASN A 110 -2.73 5.98 -7.14
C ASN A 110 -3.31 5.97 -8.55
N SER A 111 -4.14 6.96 -8.88
CA SER A 111 -4.73 7.09 -10.21
C SER A 111 -3.67 7.16 -11.32
N LYS A 112 -2.53 7.83 -11.08
CA LYS A 112 -1.44 7.91 -12.06
C LYS A 112 -0.68 6.60 -12.20
N LEU A 113 -0.44 5.89 -11.08
CA LEU A 113 0.16 4.55 -11.13
C LEU A 113 -0.72 3.56 -11.93
N ILE A 114 -2.01 3.57 -11.67
CA ILE A 114 -2.98 2.70 -12.37
C ILE A 114 -3.03 3.06 -13.86
N GLU A 115 -3.09 4.33 -14.22
CA GLU A 115 -3.09 4.81 -15.60
C GLU A 115 -1.85 4.31 -16.38
N VAL A 116 -0.67 4.48 -15.80
CA VAL A 116 0.60 4.01 -16.38
C VAL A 116 0.59 2.51 -16.57
N LEU A 117 0.21 1.74 -15.53
CA LEU A 117 0.19 0.28 -15.60
C LEU A 117 -0.79 -0.21 -16.66
N ILE A 118 -2.01 0.31 -16.72
CA ILE A 118 -3.01 -0.07 -17.75
C ILE A 118 -2.46 0.20 -19.16
N ARG A 119 -1.86 1.38 -19.37
CA ARG A 119 -1.25 1.75 -20.66
C ARG A 119 -0.15 0.78 -21.08
N LEU A 120 0.71 0.37 -20.15
CA LEU A 120 1.80 -0.56 -20.43
C LEU A 120 1.29 -2.00 -20.66
N LEU A 121 0.31 -2.46 -19.86
CA LEU A 121 -0.27 -3.80 -19.99
C LEU A 121 -1.01 -4.01 -21.33
N LYS A 122 -1.71 -2.98 -21.82
CA LYS A 122 -2.39 -3.03 -23.14
C LYS A 122 -1.44 -3.27 -24.32
N LYS A 123 -0.15 -3.01 -24.16
CA LYS A 123 0.88 -3.25 -25.17
C LYS A 123 1.47 -4.66 -25.13
N LYS A 124 1.13 -5.47 -24.11
CA LYS A 124 1.69 -6.81 -23.89
C LYS A 124 0.83 -7.88 -24.53
N LYS A 125 1.41 -8.66 -25.47
CA LYS A 125 0.70 -9.73 -26.19
C LYS A 125 0.44 -10.98 -25.33
N ASN A 126 1.20 -11.18 -24.26
CA ASN A 126 1.10 -12.32 -23.35
C ASN A 126 0.14 -12.09 -22.17
N ILE A 127 -0.65 -11.01 -22.19
CA ILE A 127 -1.63 -10.67 -21.15
C ILE A 127 -3.03 -10.60 -21.76
N SER A 128 -3.98 -11.28 -21.12
CA SER A 128 -5.41 -11.13 -21.35
C SER A 128 -6.10 -10.60 -20.11
N ILE A 129 -7.11 -9.76 -20.30
CA ILE A 129 -7.84 -9.12 -19.20
C ILE A 129 -9.32 -9.48 -19.30
N ILE A 130 -9.89 -10.00 -18.22
CA ILE A 130 -11.31 -10.34 -18.07
C ILE A 130 -11.89 -9.48 -16.97
N GLU A 131 -12.85 -8.64 -17.31
CA GLU A 131 -13.50 -7.72 -16.35
C GLU A 131 -14.98 -7.99 -16.21
N GLY A 132 -15.54 -7.63 -15.06
CA GLY A 132 -16.96 -7.76 -14.76
C GLY A 132 -17.36 -9.11 -14.18
N ALA A 133 -16.41 -10.00 -13.96
CA ALA A 133 -16.65 -11.32 -13.39
C ALA A 133 -15.77 -11.57 -12.15
N GLY A 134 -16.40 -11.76 -11.01
CA GLY A 134 -15.72 -12.22 -9.78
C GLY A 134 -15.57 -13.74 -9.80
N ILE A 135 -14.53 -14.24 -9.14
CA ILE A 135 -14.33 -15.67 -8.94
C ILE A 135 -15.41 -16.21 -8.01
N SER A 136 -16.08 -17.30 -8.40
CA SER A 136 -17.16 -17.97 -7.66
C SER A 136 -16.72 -19.29 -7.02
N SER A 137 -15.84 -20.04 -7.68
CA SER A 137 -15.27 -21.28 -7.14
C SER A 137 -13.89 -21.55 -7.70
N ILE A 138 -13.13 -22.36 -6.98
CA ILE A 138 -11.76 -22.78 -7.33
C ILE A 138 -11.64 -24.26 -7.04
N ASN A 139 -11.14 -25.03 -8.02
CA ASN A 139 -10.82 -26.45 -7.87
C ASN A 139 -9.37 -26.67 -8.30
N SER A 140 -8.62 -27.44 -7.55
CA SER A 140 -7.26 -27.85 -7.92
C SER A 140 -7.21 -29.33 -8.25
N ASN A 141 -6.35 -29.69 -9.19
CA ASN A 141 -5.92 -31.06 -9.43
C ASN A 141 -4.38 -31.09 -9.42
N ASN A 142 -3.81 -32.29 -9.55
CA ASN A 142 -2.35 -32.49 -9.43
C ASN A 142 -1.51 -31.64 -10.41
N SER A 143 -2.08 -31.12 -11.49
CA SER A 143 -1.34 -30.41 -12.53
C SER A 143 -1.77 -28.95 -12.74
N LYS A 144 -3.04 -28.62 -12.47
CA LYS A 144 -3.63 -27.30 -12.75
C LYS A 144 -4.58 -26.86 -11.66
N ILE A 145 -4.81 -25.55 -11.59
CA ILE A 145 -5.87 -24.97 -10.80
C ILE A 145 -6.91 -24.35 -11.72
N LEU A 146 -8.17 -24.66 -11.45
CA LEU A 146 -9.32 -24.20 -12.22
C LEU A 146 -10.07 -23.16 -11.38
N SER A 147 -10.26 -21.99 -11.94
CA SER A 147 -11.08 -20.94 -11.35
C SER A 147 -12.30 -20.67 -12.24
N PHE A 148 -13.43 -20.48 -11.61
CA PHE A 148 -14.71 -20.30 -12.27
C PHE A 148 -15.29 -18.93 -11.91
N SER A 149 -15.87 -18.30 -12.90
CA SER A 149 -16.76 -17.15 -12.75
C SER A 149 -18.12 -17.47 -13.38
N LYS A 150 -19.03 -16.51 -13.44
CA LYS A 150 -20.37 -16.72 -13.99
C LYS A 150 -20.35 -17.34 -15.40
N ASN A 151 -19.43 -16.89 -16.25
CA ASN A 151 -19.41 -17.27 -17.68
C ASN A 151 -18.05 -17.80 -18.15
N GLU A 152 -17.02 -17.78 -17.30
CA GLU A 152 -15.66 -18.17 -17.67
C GLU A 152 -15.13 -19.29 -16.77
N LYS A 153 -14.30 -20.15 -17.37
CA LYS A 153 -13.46 -21.14 -16.73
C LYS A 153 -12.01 -20.88 -17.13
N ILE A 154 -11.15 -20.65 -16.15
CA ILE A 154 -9.73 -20.39 -16.36
C ILE A 154 -8.92 -21.52 -15.77
N SER A 155 -8.13 -22.21 -16.62
CA SER A 155 -7.15 -23.22 -16.21
C SER A 155 -5.76 -22.59 -16.16
N SER A 156 -5.09 -22.66 -15.02
CA SER A 156 -3.77 -22.08 -14.83
C SER A 156 -2.84 -23.01 -14.06
N ASP A 157 -1.52 -22.76 -14.13
CA ASP A 157 -0.54 -23.45 -13.30
C ASP A 157 -0.58 -22.93 -11.87
N MET A 158 -0.83 -21.62 -11.71
CA MET A 158 -0.91 -20.98 -10.40
C MET A 158 -1.88 -19.80 -10.42
N ILE A 159 -2.62 -19.63 -9.33
CA ILE A 159 -3.37 -18.40 -9.01
C ILE A 159 -2.49 -17.47 -8.16
N ILE A 160 -2.48 -16.18 -8.50
CA ILE A 160 -1.94 -15.10 -7.68
C ILE A 160 -3.11 -14.23 -7.22
N ALA A 161 -3.49 -14.37 -5.95
CA ALA A 161 -4.56 -13.58 -5.37
C ALA A 161 -4.07 -12.19 -4.99
N ALA A 162 -4.56 -11.17 -5.69
CA ALA A 162 -4.32 -9.75 -5.49
C ALA A 162 -5.64 -8.97 -5.35
N ASP A 163 -6.71 -9.65 -4.92
CA ASP A 163 -8.10 -9.18 -4.89
C ASP A 163 -8.45 -8.41 -3.60
N GLY A 164 -7.42 -8.00 -2.86
CA GLY A 164 -7.50 -7.04 -1.77
C GLY A 164 -8.01 -7.63 -0.46
N LYS A 165 -8.26 -6.74 0.48
CA LYS A 165 -8.57 -7.04 1.89
C LYS A 165 -9.71 -8.05 2.10
N ASN A 166 -10.73 -8.01 1.23
CA ASN A 166 -11.88 -8.92 1.28
C ASN A 166 -11.76 -10.06 0.28
N SER A 167 -10.54 -10.56 0.05
CA SER A 167 -10.20 -11.58 -0.94
C SER A 167 -11.24 -12.71 -1.04
N ALA A 168 -11.80 -12.86 -2.23
CA ALA A 168 -12.69 -13.96 -2.56
C ALA A 168 -11.89 -15.27 -2.68
N VAL A 169 -10.70 -15.20 -3.27
CA VAL A 169 -9.79 -16.37 -3.39
C VAL A 169 -9.48 -16.95 -2.01
N ARG A 170 -9.10 -16.09 -1.05
CA ARG A 170 -8.84 -16.51 0.33
C ARG A 170 -10.04 -17.20 0.96
N LYS A 171 -11.24 -16.64 0.80
CA LYS A 171 -12.48 -17.22 1.34
C LYS A 171 -12.81 -18.57 0.72
N ILE A 172 -12.71 -18.69 -0.60
CA ILE A 172 -13.00 -19.93 -1.34
C ILE A 172 -12.02 -21.03 -0.95
N LEU A 173 -10.74 -20.72 -0.81
CA LEU A 173 -9.70 -21.67 -0.41
C LEU A 173 -9.66 -21.97 1.10
N GLY A 174 -10.52 -21.33 1.91
CA GLY A 174 -10.64 -21.61 3.35
C GLY A 174 -9.41 -21.21 4.17
N THR A 175 -8.59 -20.24 3.70
CA THR A 175 -7.43 -19.79 4.47
C THR A 175 -7.87 -18.90 5.63
N ASN A 176 -7.49 -19.27 6.85
CA ASN A 176 -7.79 -18.50 8.05
C ASN A 176 -7.06 -17.15 8.04
N VAL A 177 -7.65 -16.20 8.73
CA VAL A 177 -7.13 -14.85 8.81
C VAL A 177 -7.30 -14.29 10.21
N PHE A 178 -6.21 -13.80 10.78
CA PHE A 178 -6.24 -12.99 11.98
C PHE A 178 -6.62 -11.56 11.58
N LYS A 179 -7.68 -11.01 12.18
CA LYS A 179 -8.18 -9.66 11.93
C LYS A 179 -8.15 -8.82 13.19
N LYS A 180 -7.69 -7.58 13.04
CA LYS A 180 -7.79 -6.56 14.07
C LYS A 180 -8.62 -5.40 13.57
N HIS A 181 -9.71 -5.10 14.24
CA HIS A 181 -10.55 -3.95 13.97
C HIS A 181 -10.14 -2.80 14.89
N TYR A 182 -9.60 -1.75 14.30
CA TYR A 182 -9.41 -0.51 15.02
C TYR A 182 -10.76 0.21 15.07
N ARG A 183 -11.15 0.70 16.23
CA ARG A 183 -12.36 1.52 16.36
C ARG A 183 -12.11 2.91 15.81
N GLU A 184 -11.67 2.99 14.53
CA GLU A 184 -11.21 4.19 13.85
C GLU A 184 -11.57 4.19 12.38
N LYS A 185 -11.66 5.41 11.85
CA LYS A 185 -11.69 5.71 10.42
C LYS A 185 -10.53 6.62 10.05
N ALA A 186 -9.98 6.42 8.87
CA ALA A 186 -9.03 7.36 8.27
C ALA A 186 -9.79 8.40 7.44
N LEU A 187 -9.51 9.66 7.69
CA LEU A 187 -9.89 10.79 6.86
C LEU A 187 -8.72 11.08 5.90
N VAL A 188 -8.95 10.95 4.61
CA VAL A 188 -7.96 11.20 3.56
C VAL A 188 -8.34 12.47 2.82
N ILE A 189 -7.46 13.46 2.85
CA ILE A 189 -7.72 14.80 2.31
C ILE A 189 -6.57 15.19 1.38
N ASN A 190 -6.89 15.70 0.19
CA ASN A 190 -5.94 16.42 -0.65
C ASN A 190 -6.29 17.90 -0.61
N PHE A 191 -5.30 18.77 -0.37
CA PHE A 191 -5.52 20.19 -0.15
C PHE A 191 -4.38 21.06 -0.72
N TYR A 192 -4.69 22.32 -0.96
CA TYR A 192 -3.74 23.38 -1.33
C TYR A 192 -3.40 24.23 -0.10
N HIS A 193 -2.17 24.77 -0.08
CA HIS A 193 -1.65 25.59 1.01
C HIS A 193 -0.65 26.66 0.53
N GLU A 194 -0.40 27.65 1.35
CA GLU A 194 0.36 28.86 0.97
C GLU A 194 1.88 28.64 0.88
N LYS A 195 2.47 27.91 1.83
CA LYS A 195 3.93 27.75 1.95
C LYS A 195 4.40 26.46 1.32
N PRO A 196 5.58 26.41 0.67
CA PRO A 196 6.13 25.14 0.14
C PRO A 196 6.36 24.12 1.26
N HIS A 197 6.01 22.85 1.01
CA HIS A 197 6.23 21.73 1.95
C HIS A 197 7.71 21.33 2.07
N LYS A 198 8.60 21.85 1.22
CA LYS A 198 10.06 21.58 1.22
C LYS A 198 10.41 20.08 1.22
N ASN A 199 9.55 19.26 0.60
CA ASN A 199 9.70 17.79 0.53
C ASN A 199 9.79 17.10 1.90
N ILE A 200 9.14 17.68 2.90
CA ILE A 200 9.05 17.15 4.26
C ILE A 200 7.71 16.45 4.44
N ALA A 201 7.75 15.17 4.83
CA ALA A 201 6.59 14.48 5.37
C ALA A 201 6.51 14.71 6.88
N TYR A 202 5.32 14.89 7.40
CA TYR A 202 5.07 15.06 8.83
C TYR A 202 4.21 13.92 9.34
N GLU A 203 4.54 13.37 10.50
CA GLU A 203 3.72 12.43 11.26
C GLU A 203 3.47 13.02 12.63
N PHE A 204 2.23 13.39 12.92
CA PHE A 204 1.81 13.91 14.20
C PHE A 204 1.07 12.83 14.99
N PHE A 205 1.44 12.64 16.23
CA PHE A 205 0.70 11.83 17.17
C PHE A 205 -0.10 12.73 18.10
N PHE A 206 -1.40 12.83 17.83
CA PHE A 206 -2.37 13.48 18.69
C PHE A 206 -3.04 12.45 19.60
N LYS A 207 -3.66 12.89 20.69
CA LYS A 207 -4.49 12.05 21.56
C LYS A 207 -5.65 11.39 20.78
N THR A 208 -6.15 12.06 19.75
CA THR A 208 -7.26 11.60 18.91
C THR A 208 -6.82 10.61 17.82
N GLY A 209 -5.53 10.39 17.63
CA GLY A 209 -4.95 9.50 16.64
C GLY A 209 -3.86 10.15 15.79
N PRO A 210 -3.11 9.35 15.02
CA PRO A 210 -2.04 9.82 14.15
C PRO A 210 -2.59 10.62 12.96
N LEU A 211 -1.82 11.67 12.57
CA LEU A 211 -2.08 12.52 11.42
C LEU A 211 -0.80 12.64 10.59
N ALA A 212 -0.81 12.09 9.39
CA ALA A 212 0.28 12.22 8.41
C ALA A 212 0.00 13.34 7.42
N ILE A 213 1.03 14.11 7.07
CA ILE A 213 1.01 15.05 5.93
C ILE A 213 2.10 14.62 4.97
N LEU A 214 1.71 14.42 3.72
CA LEU A 214 2.58 13.91 2.67
C LEU A 214 2.74 14.98 1.58
N PRO A 215 3.97 15.32 1.17
CA PRO A 215 4.22 16.27 0.10
C PRO A 215 3.66 15.73 -1.22
N MET A 216 3.02 16.58 -2.01
CA MET A 216 2.55 16.24 -3.34
C MET A 216 3.06 17.24 -4.36
N GLN A 217 3.22 16.80 -5.60
CA GLN A 217 3.58 17.70 -6.67
C GLN A 217 2.62 18.89 -6.75
N LYS A 218 3.19 20.05 -7.07
CA LYS A 218 2.41 21.25 -7.34
C LYS A 218 1.36 20.98 -8.43
N ASN A 219 0.22 21.59 -8.27
CA ASN A 219 -0.79 21.62 -9.31
C ASN A 219 -0.88 23.06 -9.83
N LYS A 220 -0.37 23.29 -11.05
CA LYS A 220 -0.11 24.63 -11.59
C LYS A 220 0.79 25.39 -10.59
N ASN A 221 0.35 26.53 -10.08
CA ASN A 221 1.10 27.35 -9.13
C ASN A 221 0.80 27.04 -7.64
N ASN A 222 -0.09 26.08 -7.35
CA ASN A 222 -0.51 25.78 -5.97
C ASN A 222 0.35 24.68 -5.36
N PHE A 223 0.88 24.92 -4.16
CA PHE A 223 1.46 23.87 -3.33
C PHE A 223 0.37 22.92 -2.88
N GLN A 224 0.65 21.63 -2.93
CA GLN A 224 -0.32 20.59 -2.62
C GLN A 224 0.26 19.58 -1.63
N SER A 225 -0.57 19.10 -0.71
CA SER A 225 -0.27 17.97 0.17
C SER A 225 -1.46 17.04 0.30
N ALA A 226 -1.16 15.77 0.63
CA ALA A 226 -2.16 14.82 1.09
C ALA A 226 -2.08 14.70 2.60
N LEU A 227 -3.22 14.48 3.25
CA LEU A 227 -3.33 14.26 4.67
C LEU A 227 -4.07 12.95 4.91
N ILE A 228 -3.58 12.16 5.86
CA ILE A 228 -4.24 10.97 6.37
C ILE A 228 -4.37 11.13 7.88
N TRP A 229 -5.58 11.22 8.39
CA TRP A 229 -5.85 11.40 9.81
C TRP A 229 -6.71 10.26 10.33
N SER A 230 -6.15 9.44 11.21
CA SER A 230 -6.89 8.41 11.93
C SER A 230 -7.60 9.00 13.14
N ASN A 231 -8.88 8.77 13.28
CA ASN A 231 -9.67 9.28 14.40
C ASN A 231 -10.86 8.36 14.69
N ASN A 232 -11.57 8.60 15.79
CA ASN A 232 -12.77 7.85 16.11
C ASN A 232 -13.84 8.04 15.02
N PRO A 233 -14.72 7.02 14.79
CA PRO A 233 -15.70 7.06 13.71
C PRO A 233 -16.66 8.24 13.79
N GLN A 234 -17.14 8.59 15.00
CA GLN A 234 -18.09 9.68 15.18
C GLN A 234 -17.52 11.03 14.73
N SER A 235 -16.27 11.35 15.15
CA SER A 235 -15.60 12.56 14.70
C SER A 235 -15.39 12.59 13.19
N VAL A 236 -14.99 11.47 12.59
CA VAL A 236 -14.78 11.38 11.13
C VAL A 236 -16.11 11.51 10.38
N ASP A 237 -17.16 10.85 10.83
CA ASP A 237 -18.47 10.91 10.19
C ASP A 237 -19.11 12.30 10.35
N MET A 238 -18.94 12.96 11.50
CA MET A 238 -19.37 14.34 11.69
C MET A 238 -18.66 15.28 10.71
N ILE A 239 -17.34 15.15 10.57
CA ILE A 239 -16.56 15.92 9.59
C ILE A 239 -17.04 15.62 8.16
N ALA A 240 -17.34 14.35 7.84
CA ALA A 240 -17.71 13.92 6.50
C ALA A 240 -19.15 14.28 6.09
N SER A 241 -20.07 14.47 7.04
CA SER A 241 -21.53 14.66 6.79
C SER A 241 -21.98 16.13 6.79
N THR A 242 -21.12 17.07 7.21
CA THR A 242 -21.51 18.48 7.36
C THR A 242 -21.65 19.16 5.99
N GLU A 243 -22.72 19.92 5.76
CA GLU A 243 -22.91 20.71 4.52
C GLU A 243 -21.75 21.69 4.26
N LEU A 244 -21.19 22.27 5.32
CA LEU A 244 -20.00 23.12 5.30
C LEU A 244 -18.70 22.33 5.46
N GLN A 245 -18.68 21.06 5.10
CA GLN A 245 -17.57 20.12 5.30
C GLN A 245 -16.20 20.71 4.99
N LYS A 246 -16.02 21.33 3.83
CA LYS A 246 -14.73 21.88 3.43
C LYS A 246 -14.29 23.04 4.32
N LYS A 247 -15.21 23.94 4.70
CA LYS A 247 -14.93 25.08 5.60
C LYS A 247 -14.50 24.58 6.97
N TYR A 248 -15.28 23.70 7.55
CA TYR A 248 -15.01 23.11 8.87
C TYR A 248 -13.67 22.36 8.91
N VAL A 249 -13.39 21.54 7.89
CA VAL A 249 -12.10 20.86 7.74
C VAL A 249 -10.96 21.85 7.60
N THR A 250 -11.14 22.94 6.83
CA THR A 250 -10.13 23.97 6.65
C THR A 250 -9.78 24.65 7.97
N GLU A 251 -10.77 24.96 8.80
CA GLU A 251 -10.58 25.59 10.13
C GLU A 251 -9.79 24.66 11.06
N ILE A 252 -10.20 23.38 11.18
CA ILE A 252 -9.51 22.37 12.00
C ILE A 252 -8.06 22.18 11.54
N LEU A 253 -7.84 22.08 10.23
CA LEU A 253 -6.49 21.88 9.71
C LEU A 253 -5.62 23.12 9.90
N ASN A 254 -6.14 24.32 9.71
CA ASN A 254 -5.40 25.55 9.98
C ASN A 254 -4.93 25.60 11.44
N GLU A 255 -5.81 25.30 12.39
CA GLU A 255 -5.42 25.23 13.81
C GLU A 255 -4.24 24.27 14.05
N LYS A 256 -4.25 23.10 13.41
CA LYS A 256 -3.25 22.05 13.65
C LYS A 256 -1.95 22.23 12.89
N ILE A 257 -2.00 22.71 11.64
CA ILE A 257 -0.86 22.60 10.70
C ILE A 257 -0.44 23.90 10.03
N GLN A 258 -1.15 25.02 10.23
CA GLN A 258 -0.82 26.32 9.59
C GLN A 258 0.63 26.77 9.85
N GLN A 259 1.19 26.49 11.01
CA GLN A 259 2.57 26.83 11.33
C GLN A 259 3.61 26.16 10.40
N TYR A 260 3.26 25.04 9.77
CA TYR A 260 4.15 24.25 8.90
C TYR A 260 3.97 24.54 7.41
N LEU A 261 2.71 24.75 6.97
CA LEU A 261 2.35 24.87 5.55
C LEU A 261 1.69 26.21 5.18
N GLY A 262 1.54 27.14 6.13
CA GLY A 262 0.72 28.33 5.93
C GLY A 262 -0.77 27.98 5.96
N ARG A 263 -1.62 28.90 5.55
CA ARG A 263 -3.07 28.67 5.50
C ARG A 263 -3.43 27.66 4.44
N ILE A 264 -4.45 26.85 4.73
CA ILE A 264 -5.09 25.99 3.76
C ILE A 264 -5.95 26.86 2.85
N THR A 265 -5.64 26.84 1.56
CA THR A 265 -6.33 27.69 0.58
C THR A 265 -7.51 27.01 -0.09
N ASN A 266 -7.46 25.67 -0.24
CA ASN A 266 -8.58 24.90 -0.79
C ASN A 266 -8.48 23.40 -0.41
N ILE A 267 -9.62 22.76 -0.21
CA ILE A 267 -9.76 21.31 -0.07
C ILE A 267 -10.22 20.72 -1.40
N ASN A 268 -9.35 19.87 -1.99
CA ASN A 268 -9.60 19.26 -3.31
C ASN A 268 -10.48 18.01 -3.21
N SER A 269 -10.25 17.18 -2.20
CA SER A 269 -11.02 15.95 -1.97
C SER A 269 -10.99 15.53 -0.51
N ILE A 270 -12.09 14.93 -0.08
CA ILE A 270 -12.23 14.29 1.24
C ILE A 270 -12.78 12.89 0.98
N GLN A 271 -12.14 11.89 1.58
CA GLN A 271 -12.58 10.49 1.54
C GLN A 271 -12.40 9.87 2.93
N THR A 272 -13.25 8.92 3.29
CA THR A 272 -13.16 8.21 4.59
C THR A 272 -13.03 6.71 4.37
N PHE A 273 -12.24 6.05 5.21
CA PHE A 273 -12.01 4.62 5.15
C PHE A 273 -12.02 4.01 6.57
N PRO A 274 -12.77 2.92 6.81
CA PRO A 274 -12.66 2.18 8.07
C PRO A 274 -11.28 1.54 8.19
N LEU A 275 -10.66 1.65 9.37
CA LEU A 275 -9.35 1.08 9.63
C LEU A 275 -9.49 -0.32 10.21
N SER A 276 -8.79 -1.25 9.63
CA SER A 276 -8.56 -2.58 10.18
C SER A 276 -7.29 -3.16 9.59
N ALA A 277 -6.60 -3.98 10.35
CA ALA A 277 -5.48 -4.77 9.89
C ALA A 277 -5.87 -6.25 9.84
N HIS A 278 -5.14 -7.00 9.04
CA HIS A 278 -5.25 -8.45 9.03
C HIS A 278 -3.97 -9.09 8.51
N ILE A 279 -3.77 -10.34 8.89
CA ILE A 279 -2.74 -11.20 8.34
C ILE A 279 -3.32 -12.60 8.17
N ASN A 280 -3.09 -13.24 7.03
CA ASN A 280 -3.47 -14.63 6.82
C ASN A 280 -2.56 -15.54 7.66
N GLU A 281 -3.06 -16.69 8.10
CA GLU A 281 -2.25 -17.73 8.78
C GLU A 281 -1.09 -18.23 7.91
N LYS A 282 -1.29 -18.18 6.58
CA LYS A 282 -0.30 -18.54 5.55
C LYS A 282 -0.58 -17.78 4.27
N PHE A 283 0.46 -17.48 3.50
CA PHE A 283 0.34 -16.72 2.24
C PHE A 283 0.25 -17.63 1.01
N TYR A 284 -0.12 -18.88 1.21
CA TYR A 284 -0.25 -19.84 0.14
C TYR A 284 -1.38 -20.84 0.36
N HIS A 285 -1.76 -21.49 -0.71
CA HIS A 285 -2.54 -22.72 -0.79
C HIS A 285 -1.94 -23.60 -1.89
N ASP A 286 -2.49 -24.81 -2.11
CA ASP A 286 -2.09 -25.58 -3.29
C ASP A 286 -2.37 -24.77 -4.57
N ARG A 287 -1.35 -24.58 -5.38
CA ARG A 287 -1.37 -23.78 -6.61
C ARG A 287 -1.86 -22.35 -6.49
N ALA A 288 -1.80 -21.77 -5.31
CA ALA A 288 -2.21 -20.39 -5.09
C ALA A 288 -1.28 -19.68 -4.10
N VAL A 289 -1.02 -18.38 -4.37
CA VAL A 289 -0.32 -17.47 -3.45
C VAL A 289 -1.13 -16.19 -3.26
N TYR A 290 -1.04 -15.60 -2.07
CA TYR A 290 -1.68 -14.32 -1.73
C TYR A 290 -0.62 -13.24 -1.69
N ILE A 291 -0.92 -12.05 -2.25
CA ILE A 291 -0.01 -10.91 -2.28
C ILE A 291 -0.72 -9.62 -1.86
N GLY A 292 0.02 -8.71 -1.23
CA GLY A 292 -0.49 -7.43 -0.75
C GLY A 292 -1.71 -7.59 0.15
N ASP A 293 -2.72 -6.74 -0.04
CA ASP A 293 -3.92 -6.76 0.81
C ASP A 293 -4.72 -8.08 0.77
N ALA A 294 -4.46 -8.98 -0.15
CA ALA A 294 -5.04 -10.34 -0.13
C ALA A 294 -4.35 -11.25 0.90
N ALA A 295 -3.08 -11.00 1.23
CA ALA A 295 -2.29 -11.71 2.23
C ALA A 295 -2.31 -11.01 3.59
N HIS A 296 -2.11 -9.70 3.59
CA HIS A 296 -1.92 -8.88 4.79
C HIS A 296 -2.36 -7.43 4.55
N SER A 297 -2.82 -6.79 5.60
CA SER A 297 -3.08 -5.35 5.65
C SER A 297 -2.67 -4.85 7.02
N ILE A 298 -1.86 -3.82 7.07
CA ILE A 298 -1.31 -3.27 8.30
C ILE A 298 -1.94 -1.91 8.63
N HIS A 299 -1.75 -1.42 9.86
CA HIS A 299 -2.15 -0.06 10.21
C HIS A 299 -1.42 0.96 9.32
N PRO A 300 -2.09 2.05 8.85
CA PRO A 300 -1.50 3.00 7.89
C PRO A 300 -0.36 3.86 8.45
N ILE A 301 0.01 3.72 9.71
CA ILE A 301 1.18 4.40 10.30
C ILE A 301 2.41 4.18 9.41
N ALA A 302 3.09 5.27 9.10
CA ALA A 302 4.29 5.30 8.25
C ALA A 302 4.08 4.86 6.77
N GLY A 303 2.84 4.69 6.29
CA GLY A 303 2.55 4.45 4.86
C GLY A 303 3.15 3.16 4.28
N GLN A 304 3.40 2.12 5.10
CA GLN A 304 4.16 0.93 4.69
C GLN A 304 3.35 -0.15 3.97
N GLY A 305 2.01 -0.07 3.96
CA GLY A 305 1.17 -1.17 3.45
C GLY A 305 1.48 -1.56 2.00
N TRP A 306 1.57 -0.58 1.09
CA TRP A 306 1.87 -0.88 -0.30
C TRP A 306 3.33 -1.29 -0.53
N ASN A 307 4.28 -0.72 0.23
CA ASN A 307 5.69 -1.10 0.16
C ASN A 307 5.89 -2.58 0.56
N LEU A 308 5.12 -3.06 1.53
CA LEU A 308 5.11 -4.47 1.90
C LEU A 308 4.62 -5.35 0.73
N GLY A 309 3.52 -4.96 0.08
CA GLY A 309 3.03 -5.64 -1.13
C GLY A 309 4.04 -5.64 -2.29
N LEU A 310 4.86 -4.58 -2.41
CA LEU A 310 5.96 -4.56 -3.39
C LEU A 310 7.07 -5.57 -3.05
N ARG A 311 7.34 -5.80 -1.77
CA ARG A 311 8.30 -6.84 -1.33
C ARG A 311 7.78 -8.24 -1.64
N ASP A 312 6.46 -8.48 -1.49
CA ASP A 312 5.83 -9.73 -1.93
C ASP A 312 6.04 -9.95 -3.42
N ILE A 313 5.74 -8.93 -4.23
CA ILE A 313 5.91 -9.01 -5.70
C ILE A 313 7.36 -9.28 -6.05
N LYS A 314 8.31 -8.55 -5.44
CA LYS A 314 9.76 -8.75 -5.66
C LYS A 314 10.18 -10.19 -5.38
N SER A 315 9.75 -10.75 -4.25
CA SER A 315 10.05 -12.13 -3.85
C SER A 315 9.46 -13.13 -4.84
N LEU A 316 8.19 -12.95 -5.21
CA LEU A 316 7.52 -13.80 -6.20
C LEU A 316 8.20 -13.74 -7.58
N MET A 317 8.56 -12.54 -8.06
CA MET A 317 9.26 -12.39 -9.36
C MET A 317 10.62 -13.07 -9.37
N ASN A 318 11.38 -12.98 -8.28
CA ASN A 318 12.66 -13.68 -8.16
C ASN A 318 12.47 -15.20 -8.21
N MET A 319 11.44 -15.73 -7.55
CA MET A 319 11.12 -17.16 -7.59
C MET A 319 10.66 -17.60 -8.98
N LEU A 320 9.79 -16.84 -9.63
CA LEU A 320 9.32 -17.12 -11.00
C LEU A 320 10.47 -17.11 -12.00
N LYS A 321 11.40 -16.17 -11.88
CA LYS A 321 12.63 -16.12 -12.70
C LYS A 321 13.50 -17.36 -12.49
N ARG A 322 13.73 -17.76 -11.23
CA ARG A 322 14.48 -18.99 -10.91
C ARG A 322 13.80 -20.24 -11.45
N SER A 323 12.47 -20.34 -11.29
CA SER A 323 11.67 -21.47 -11.78
C SER A 323 11.82 -21.70 -13.29
N LYS A 324 11.87 -20.64 -14.10
CA LYS A 324 12.14 -20.75 -15.54
C LYS A 324 13.54 -21.32 -15.83
N ASN A 325 14.54 -20.88 -15.08
CA ASN A 325 15.92 -21.34 -15.26
C ASN A 325 16.13 -22.79 -14.82
N THR A 326 15.46 -23.21 -13.73
CA THR A 326 15.58 -24.55 -13.14
C THR A 326 14.52 -25.54 -13.63
N LYS A 327 13.59 -25.11 -14.49
CA LYS A 327 12.40 -25.87 -14.91
C LYS A 327 11.55 -26.40 -13.74
N THR A 328 11.61 -25.71 -12.58
CA THR A 328 10.79 -26.08 -11.40
C THR A 328 9.33 -25.75 -11.68
N GLN A 329 8.44 -26.67 -11.34
CA GLN A 329 7.00 -26.48 -11.55
C GLN A 329 6.46 -25.35 -10.66
N ILE A 330 6.03 -24.25 -11.28
CA ILE A 330 5.32 -23.18 -10.60
C ILE A 330 3.99 -23.69 -10.05
N GLY A 331 3.56 -23.11 -8.93
CA GLY A 331 2.29 -23.52 -8.30
C GLY A 331 2.35 -24.83 -7.52
N SER A 332 3.43 -25.62 -7.60
CA SER A 332 3.56 -26.78 -6.71
C SER A 332 3.52 -26.35 -5.25
N ILE A 333 3.03 -27.21 -4.36
CA ILE A 333 2.94 -26.89 -2.93
C ILE A 333 4.31 -26.47 -2.36
N LYS A 334 5.40 -27.10 -2.83
CA LYS A 334 6.77 -26.73 -2.46
C LYS A 334 7.11 -25.31 -2.88
N PHE A 335 6.75 -24.90 -4.11
CA PHE A 335 6.94 -23.53 -4.60
C PHE A 335 6.14 -22.52 -3.77
N CYS A 336 4.85 -22.80 -3.54
CA CYS A 336 3.96 -21.90 -2.81
C CYS A 336 4.37 -21.76 -1.33
N LYS A 337 4.83 -22.85 -0.70
CA LYS A 337 5.36 -22.82 0.68
C LYS A 337 6.66 -22.02 0.74
N ALA A 338 7.58 -22.19 -0.19
CA ALA A 338 8.83 -21.40 -0.23
C ALA A 338 8.56 -19.90 -0.41
N TYR A 339 7.52 -19.52 -1.17
CA TYR A 339 7.07 -18.12 -1.23
C TYR A 339 6.61 -17.61 0.14
N ASN A 340 5.80 -18.39 0.84
CA ASN A 340 5.34 -18.05 2.18
C ASN A 340 6.52 -17.80 3.14
N ASP A 341 7.52 -18.70 3.13
CA ASP A 341 8.67 -18.62 4.02
C ASP A 341 9.52 -17.34 3.77
N LEU A 342 9.49 -16.82 2.55
CA LEU A 342 10.15 -15.56 2.19
C LEU A 342 9.36 -14.31 2.62
N CYS A 343 8.03 -14.36 2.63
CA CYS A 343 7.20 -13.16 2.75
C CYS A 343 6.51 -13.04 4.12
N PHE A 344 6.13 -14.17 4.74
CA PHE A 344 5.30 -14.17 5.95
C PHE A 344 5.95 -13.45 7.12
N TYR A 345 7.22 -13.71 7.37
CA TYR A 345 7.89 -13.19 8.57
C TYR A 345 8.07 -11.66 8.52
N ASP A 346 8.37 -11.13 7.35
CA ASP A 346 8.49 -9.68 7.15
C ASP A 346 7.15 -8.99 7.35
N ALA A 347 6.08 -9.56 6.79
CA ALA A 347 4.73 -9.06 6.95
C ALA A 347 4.25 -9.12 8.42
N TYR A 348 4.50 -10.23 9.10
CA TYR A 348 4.13 -10.42 10.50
C TYR A 348 4.85 -9.40 11.42
N ARG A 349 6.16 -9.24 11.23
CA ARG A 349 6.94 -8.24 11.99
C ARG A 349 6.38 -6.83 11.81
N LEU A 350 6.08 -6.44 10.57
CA LEU A 350 5.58 -5.10 10.30
C LEU A 350 4.14 -4.91 10.81
N PHE A 351 3.32 -5.96 10.76
CA PHE A 351 1.99 -5.99 11.38
C PHE A 351 2.09 -5.72 12.89
N GLU A 352 2.95 -6.46 13.60
CA GLU A 352 3.18 -6.29 15.05
C GLU A 352 3.74 -4.89 15.39
N ILE A 353 4.73 -4.42 14.63
CA ILE A 353 5.34 -3.10 14.87
C ILE A 353 4.30 -1.99 14.72
N THR A 354 3.54 -1.99 13.63
CA THR A 354 2.56 -0.92 13.37
C THR A 354 1.41 -0.95 14.38
N ASP A 355 1.01 -2.13 14.82
CA ASP A 355 0.00 -2.29 15.84
C ASP A 355 0.45 -1.79 17.23
N LYS A 356 1.68 -2.14 17.64
CA LYS A 356 2.26 -1.68 18.89
C LYS A 356 2.52 -0.18 18.89
N LEU A 357 2.96 0.40 17.77
CA LEU A 357 3.11 1.83 17.63
C LEU A 357 1.77 2.54 17.80
N ASP A 358 0.71 2.07 17.14
CA ASP A 358 -0.62 2.62 17.30
C ASP A 358 -1.07 2.63 18.77
N TRP A 359 -0.90 1.48 19.45
CA TRP A 359 -1.24 1.34 20.87
C TRP A 359 -0.43 2.29 21.77
N ILE A 360 0.91 2.35 21.59
CA ILE A 360 1.79 3.21 22.39
C ILE A 360 1.41 4.68 22.24
N PHE A 361 1.18 5.16 21.01
CA PHE A 361 0.95 6.58 20.77
C PHE A 361 -0.44 7.06 21.17
N LYS A 362 -1.45 6.20 21.15
CA LYS A 362 -2.79 6.50 21.63
C LYS A 362 -2.92 6.50 23.13
N ASN A 363 -2.10 5.75 23.81
CA ASN A 363 -2.19 5.63 25.24
C ASN A 363 -1.57 6.84 25.93
N ASP A 364 -2.39 7.54 26.75
CA ASP A 364 -2.03 8.84 27.38
C ASP A 364 -1.60 8.71 28.83
N GLN A 365 -1.30 7.49 29.33
CA GLN A 365 -0.85 7.24 30.69
C GLN A 365 0.51 7.93 30.96
N HIS A 366 0.68 8.47 32.15
CA HIS A 366 1.86 9.29 32.50
C HIS A 366 3.18 8.54 32.29
N TYR A 367 3.26 7.26 32.67
CA TYR A 367 4.47 6.46 32.49
C TYR A 367 4.80 6.25 31.00
N LEU A 368 3.78 6.10 30.13
CA LEU A 368 4.00 5.96 28.68
C LEU A 368 4.47 7.27 28.04
N LYS A 369 4.04 8.42 28.53
CA LYS A 369 4.61 9.71 28.08
C LYS A 369 6.10 9.80 28.39
N PHE A 370 6.50 9.34 29.59
CA PHE A 370 7.90 9.27 29.97
C PHE A 370 8.69 8.31 29.07
N VAL A 371 8.17 7.10 28.86
CA VAL A 371 8.78 6.09 27.97
C VAL A 371 8.90 6.59 26.53
N LYS A 372 7.85 7.22 26.00
CA LYS A 372 7.88 7.86 24.65
C LYS A 372 8.98 8.92 24.58
N LYS A 373 9.05 9.83 25.57
CA LYS A 373 10.06 10.88 25.62
C LYS A 373 11.49 10.31 25.69
N LEU A 374 11.69 9.29 26.52
CA LEU A 374 12.98 8.60 26.63
C LEU A 374 13.37 7.92 25.32
N GLY A 375 12.43 7.18 24.70
CA GLY A 375 12.63 6.52 23.41
C GLY A 375 13.01 7.51 22.31
N PHE A 376 12.30 8.63 22.19
CA PHE A 376 12.62 9.70 21.25
C PHE A 376 14.04 10.25 21.47
N ASN A 377 14.42 10.50 22.71
CA ASN A 377 15.76 11.00 23.06
C ASN A 377 16.86 9.98 22.71
N ILE A 378 16.64 8.69 22.98
CA ILE A 378 17.59 7.62 22.63
C ILE A 378 17.78 7.55 21.12
N ILE A 379 16.68 7.53 20.37
CA ILE A 379 16.72 7.47 18.89
C ILE A 379 17.41 8.72 18.33
N GLU A 380 17.08 9.92 18.83
CA GLU A 380 17.67 11.16 18.31
C GLU A 380 19.19 11.24 18.58
N LYS A 381 19.66 10.77 19.75
CA LYS A 381 21.07 10.78 20.12
C LYS A 381 21.89 9.63 19.51
N ASN A 382 21.26 8.53 19.11
CA ASN A 382 21.94 7.36 18.58
C ASN A 382 21.82 7.30 17.04
N LYS A 383 22.83 7.81 16.33
CA LYS A 383 22.87 7.85 14.87
C LYS A 383 22.75 6.44 14.23
N THR A 384 23.36 5.43 14.83
CA THR A 384 23.32 4.04 14.34
C THR A 384 21.91 3.47 14.41
N LEU A 385 21.26 3.59 15.57
CA LEU A 385 19.87 3.14 15.75
C LEU A 385 18.92 3.89 14.81
N LYS A 386 19.10 5.21 14.68
CA LYS A 386 18.32 6.06 13.78
C LYS A 386 18.45 5.59 12.32
N ASN A 387 19.68 5.31 11.87
CA ASN A 387 19.95 4.78 10.52
C ASN A 387 19.33 3.40 10.31
N GLN A 388 19.37 2.51 11.30
CA GLN A 388 18.73 1.19 11.22
C GLN A 388 17.20 1.32 11.06
N ILE A 389 16.56 2.22 11.82
CA ILE A 389 15.12 2.50 11.68
C ILE A 389 14.80 3.03 10.27
N VAL A 390 15.60 3.96 9.77
CA VAL A 390 15.42 4.54 8.42
C VAL A 390 15.58 3.45 7.35
N ASN A 391 16.64 2.64 7.41
CA ASN A 391 16.88 1.57 6.45
C ASN A 391 15.74 0.53 6.46
N PHE A 392 15.27 0.14 7.63
CA PHE A 392 14.12 -0.75 7.77
C PHE A 392 12.85 -0.14 7.14
N ALA A 393 12.57 1.14 7.40
CA ALA A 393 11.43 1.85 6.82
C ALA A 393 11.56 2.02 5.29
N MET A 394 12.78 2.21 4.79
CA MET A 394 13.05 2.26 3.35
C MET A 394 13.00 0.88 2.67
N GLY A 395 13.02 -0.22 3.41
CA GLY A 395 13.05 -1.57 2.87
C GLY A 395 14.41 -1.94 2.25
N ILE A 396 15.49 -1.44 2.86
CA ILE A 396 16.90 -1.65 2.45
C ILE A 396 17.61 -2.47 3.51
#